data_f095e5c2b39ae20bb6811b95fb691823
#
_entry.id   f095e5c2b39ae20bb6811b95fb691823
#
_cell.length_a   1.000
_cell.length_b   1.000
_cell.length_c   1.000
_cell.angle_alpha   90.00
_cell.angle_beta   90.00
_cell.angle_gamma   90.00
#
_symmetry.space_group_name_H-M   'P 1'
#
loop_
_entity.id
_entity.type
_entity.pdbx_description
1 polymer ?
#
loop_
_entity_poly.entity_id
_entity_poly.type
_entity_poly.pdbx_seq_one_letter_code
_entity_poly.pdbx_strand_id
1 'polypeptide(L)'
;MSLEEELSALARRSRLYAPLREGGTKGQKELEVLRDLLEGMERDGSAMYSQPRLSPFDPPDCIALNSLGELAAFEITEFVSQDAIEINEKARSESGAPPIDQRVMAKWSRESLVGQVTALLHAKDEKKYLGGPFAEHVVVIHTDEPLLIRADVEQWLSEASFGPYQQLSGAYFLYSYEPNRGYSFQSLRLRAA
;
A
#
# COMPACT_ATOMS: atom_id res chain seq x y z
N MET A 1 28.93 -5.77 15.26
CA MET A 1 28.39 -5.03 14.10
C MET A 1 28.50 -3.56 14.47
N SER A 2 29.16 -2.74 13.67
CA SER A 2 29.27 -1.31 13.95
C SER A 2 27.94 -0.61 13.62
N LEU A 3 27.73 0.59 14.20
CA LEU A 3 26.55 1.43 13.87
C LEU A 3 26.45 1.70 12.36
N GLU A 4 27.60 1.85 11.69
CA GLU A 4 27.68 2.02 10.24
C GLU A 4 27.24 0.76 9.47
N GLU A 5 27.57 -0.42 9.97
CA GLU A 5 27.10 -1.69 9.36
C GLU A 5 25.61 -1.88 9.56
N GLU A 6 25.06 -1.48 10.73
CA GLU A 6 23.62 -1.51 11.00
C GLU A 6 22.87 -0.49 10.15
N LEU A 7 23.38 0.74 10.04
CA LEU A 7 22.79 1.76 9.16
C LEU A 7 22.91 1.38 7.68
N SER A 8 24.01 0.76 7.26
CA SER A 8 24.17 0.23 5.91
C SER A 8 23.24 -0.96 5.64
N ALA A 9 23.00 -1.80 6.63
CA ALA A 9 22.04 -2.92 6.52
C ALA A 9 20.58 -2.42 6.52
N LEU A 10 20.26 -1.41 7.31
CA LEU A 10 18.98 -0.70 7.28
C LEU A 10 18.78 0.03 5.95
N ALA A 11 19.79 0.73 5.44
CA ALA A 11 19.73 1.39 4.14
C ALA A 11 19.61 0.41 2.96
N ARG A 12 20.15 -0.79 3.08
CA ARG A 12 19.93 -1.88 2.09
C ARG A 12 18.56 -2.51 2.21
N ARG A 13 17.95 -2.48 3.40
CA ARG A 13 16.59 -2.95 3.66
C ARG A 13 15.54 -1.87 3.41
N SER A 14 15.89 -0.57 3.57
CA SER A 14 15.03 0.52 3.19
C SER A 14 14.97 0.59 1.66
N ARG A 15 13.86 0.20 1.10
CA ARG A 15 13.62 0.19 -0.34
C ARG A 15 13.41 1.62 -0.83
N LEU A 16 14.50 2.26 -1.21
CA LEU A 16 14.39 3.47 -2.01
C LEU A 16 13.96 3.06 -3.42
N TYR A 17 12.64 3.10 -3.69
CA TYR A 17 12.06 2.80 -5.01
C TYR A 17 12.40 1.41 -5.60
N ALA A 18 12.43 0.39 -4.79
CA ALA A 18 12.53 -0.99 -5.23
C ALA A 18 11.14 -1.67 -5.21
N PRO A 19 10.87 -2.64 -6.10
CA PRO A 19 9.64 -3.38 -6.04
C PRO A 19 9.46 -4.05 -4.67
N LEU A 20 8.24 -4.04 -4.19
CA LEU A 20 7.84 -4.65 -2.94
C LEU A 20 8.41 -6.06 -2.83
N ARG A 21 9.30 -6.32 -1.88
CA ARG A 21 9.90 -7.60 -1.54
C ARG A 21 10.73 -8.26 -2.66
N GLU A 22 11.97 -8.54 -2.40
CA GLU A 22 12.84 -9.32 -3.27
C GLU A 22 12.34 -10.77 -3.34
N GLY A 23 12.15 -11.28 -4.56
CA GLY A 23 11.68 -12.65 -4.81
C GLY A 23 10.15 -12.78 -4.84
N GLY A 24 9.67 -13.92 -5.33
CA GLY A 24 8.25 -14.22 -5.49
C GLY A 24 7.58 -13.59 -6.72
N THR A 25 6.38 -14.08 -7.02
CA THR A 25 5.53 -13.53 -8.09
C THR A 25 4.79 -12.28 -7.61
N LYS A 26 4.26 -11.47 -8.55
CA LYS A 26 3.41 -10.31 -8.24
C LYS A 26 2.31 -10.71 -7.24
N GLY A 27 1.54 -11.74 -7.55
CA GLY A 27 0.45 -12.20 -6.68
C GLY A 27 0.91 -12.60 -5.27
N GLN A 28 2.06 -13.27 -5.14
CA GLN A 28 2.58 -13.60 -3.80
C GLN A 28 2.86 -12.35 -2.97
N LYS A 29 3.40 -11.31 -3.59
CA LYS A 29 3.67 -10.02 -2.93
C LYS A 29 2.36 -9.33 -2.49
N GLU A 30 1.36 -9.36 -3.34
CA GLU A 30 0.03 -8.81 -3.04
C GLU A 30 -0.64 -9.54 -1.88
N LEU A 31 -0.58 -10.88 -1.87
CA LEU A 31 -1.10 -11.67 -0.76
C LEU A 31 -0.37 -11.40 0.56
N GLU A 32 0.93 -11.15 0.51
CA GLU A 32 1.70 -10.80 1.70
C GLU A 32 1.31 -9.41 2.25
N VAL A 33 1.05 -8.43 1.36
CA VAL A 33 0.52 -7.12 1.78
C VAL A 33 -0.83 -7.26 2.47
N LEU A 34 -1.72 -8.10 1.91
CA LEU A 34 -3.00 -8.37 2.56
C LEU A 34 -2.82 -9.02 3.93
N ARG A 35 -1.90 -9.98 4.06
CA ARG A 35 -1.61 -10.61 5.37
C ARG A 35 -1.06 -9.61 6.39
N ASP A 36 -0.19 -8.70 5.98
CA ASP A 36 0.34 -7.65 6.85
C ASP A 36 -0.77 -6.72 7.36
N LEU A 37 -1.73 -6.36 6.50
CA LEU A 37 -2.91 -5.59 6.92
C LEU A 37 -3.74 -6.37 7.95
N LEU A 38 -4.03 -7.65 7.68
CA LEU A 38 -4.85 -8.47 8.59
C LEU A 38 -4.15 -8.70 9.92
N GLU A 39 -2.84 -8.91 9.94
CA GLU A 39 -2.04 -8.99 11.18
C GLU A 39 -2.11 -7.67 11.96
N GLY A 40 -2.04 -6.52 11.28
CA GLY A 40 -2.22 -5.22 11.90
C GLY A 40 -3.61 -5.08 12.55
N MET A 41 -4.67 -5.49 11.84
CA MET A 41 -6.04 -5.49 12.36
C MET A 41 -6.22 -6.41 13.57
N GLU A 42 -5.63 -7.59 13.53
CA GLU A 42 -5.69 -8.53 14.66
C GLU A 42 -5.00 -7.96 15.90
N ARG A 43 -3.83 -7.35 15.73
CA ARG A 43 -3.09 -6.69 16.79
C ARG A 43 -3.84 -5.54 17.44
N ASP A 44 -4.56 -4.76 16.64
CA ASP A 44 -5.38 -3.64 17.12
C ASP A 44 -6.75 -4.08 17.67
N GLY A 45 -7.06 -5.38 17.63
CA GLY A 45 -8.37 -5.91 18.05
C GLY A 45 -9.53 -5.53 17.12
N SER A 46 -9.24 -5.15 15.89
CA SER A 46 -10.21 -4.76 14.86
C SER A 46 -10.30 -5.76 13.70
N ALA A 47 -9.98 -7.04 13.95
CA ALA A 47 -9.99 -8.10 12.95
C ALA A 47 -11.38 -8.21 12.28
N MET A 48 -11.43 -7.90 10.98
CA MET A 48 -12.67 -7.92 10.18
C MET A 48 -12.64 -8.98 9.08
N TYR A 49 -11.47 -9.51 8.75
CA TYR A 49 -11.28 -10.45 7.66
C TYR A 49 -10.43 -11.64 8.09
N SER A 50 -10.63 -12.76 7.40
CA SER A 50 -9.92 -14.01 7.65
C SER A 50 -9.66 -14.79 6.36
N GLN A 51 -8.80 -15.82 6.41
CA GLN A 51 -8.51 -16.73 5.31
C GLN A 51 -8.06 -16.01 4.01
N PRO A 52 -7.06 -15.12 4.04
CA PRO A 52 -6.57 -14.42 2.86
C PRO A 52 -5.94 -15.40 1.87
N ARG A 53 -6.30 -15.28 0.60
CA ARG A 53 -5.73 -16.07 -0.50
C ARG A 53 -5.71 -15.28 -1.80
N LEU A 54 -4.89 -15.71 -2.73
CA LEU A 54 -4.91 -15.15 -4.08
C LEU A 54 -6.27 -15.38 -4.73
N SER A 55 -6.71 -14.40 -5.49
CA SER A 55 -7.86 -14.58 -6.38
C SER A 55 -7.44 -15.47 -7.57
N PRO A 56 -8.32 -16.37 -8.04
CA PRO A 56 -8.11 -17.07 -9.31
C PRO A 56 -8.38 -16.19 -10.53
N PHE A 57 -8.87 -14.98 -10.33
CA PHE A 57 -9.19 -13.98 -11.36
C PHE A 57 -8.46 -12.67 -11.09
N ASP A 58 -8.24 -11.86 -12.12
CA ASP A 58 -7.65 -10.53 -12.03
C ASP A 58 -8.50 -9.56 -12.86
N PRO A 59 -9.16 -8.57 -12.25
CA PRO A 59 -9.31 -8.33 -10.81
C PRO A 59 -10.33 -9.28 -10.12
N PRO A 60 -10.28 -9.45 -8.80
CA PRO A 60 -9.41 -8.82 -7.80
C PRO A 60 -8.05 -9.53 -7.67
N ASP A 61 -7.08 -8.87 -6.99
CA ASP A 61 -5.77 -9.45 -6.69
C ASP A 61 -5.86 -10.57 -5.65
N CYS A 62 -6.61 -10.33 -4.57
CA CYS A 62 -6.81 -11.26 -3.46
C CYS A 62 -8.28 -11.32 -3.03
N ILE A 63 -8.62 -12.38 -2.27
CA ILE A 63 -9.92 -12.55 -1.62
C ILE A 63 -9.74 -13.01 -0.18
N ALA A 64 -10.67 -12.61 0.70
CA ALA A 64 -10.74 -13.07 2.08
C ALA A 64 -12.21 -13.23 2.51
N LEU A 65 -12.46 -13.80 3.68
CA LEU A 65 -13.79 -13.82 4.29
C LEU A 65 -13.95 -12.65 5.26
N ASN A 66 -15.06 -11.93 5.17
CA ASN A 66 -15.41 -10.91 6.15
C ASN A 66 -15.95 -11.55 7.46
N SER A 67 -16.30 -10.74 8.44
CA SER A 67 -16.79 -11.20 9.75
C SER A 67 -18.13 -11.98 9.68
N LEU A 68 -18.86 -11.87 8.57
CA LEU A 68 -20.09 -12.63 8.30
C LEU A 68 -19.82 -13.93 7.53
N GLY A 69 -18.57 -14.22 7.18
CA GLY A 69 -18.19 -15.38 6.37
C GLY A 69 -18.44 -15.20 4.87
N GLU A 70 -18.71 -13.99 4.42
CA GLU A 70 -18.93 -13.67 3.00
C GLU A 70 -17.61 -13.27 2.32
N LEU A 71 -17.54 -13.45 1.00
CA LEU A 71 -16.35 -13.10 0.22
C LEU A 71 -16.19 -11.58 0.09
N ALA A 72 -15.00 -11.11 0.45
CA ALA A 72 -14.50 -9.76 0.17
C ALA A 72 -13.41 -9.82 -0.90
N ALA A 73 -13.49 -8.92 -1.88
CA ALA A 73 -12.50 -8.73 -2.93
C ALA A 73 -11.49 -7.66 -2.51
N PHE A 74 -10.20 -7.92 -2.70
CA PHE A 74 -9.12 -7.00 -2.37
C PHE A 74 -8.31 -6.64 -3.60
N GLU A 75 -8.13 -5.34 -3.81
CA GLU A 75 -7.19 -4.74 -4.75
C GLU A 75 -6.02 -4.17 -3.98
N ILE A 76 -4.82 -4.56 -4.36
CA ILE A 76 -3.58 -4.10 -3.72
C ILE A 76 -2.91 -3.09 -4.65
N THR A 77 -2.48 -1.98 -4.12
CA THR A 77 -1.76 -0.97 -4.90
C THR A 77 -0.69 -0.28 -4.09
N GLU A 78 0.42 0.01 -4.73
CA GLU A 78 1.55 0.69 -4.10
C GLU A 78 1.41 2.20 -4.24
N PHE A 79 1.67 2.91 -3.15
CA PHE A 79 1.75 4.36 -3.13
C PHE A 79 3.22 4.78 -3.23
N VAL A 80 3.60 5.25 -4.42
CA VAL A 80 4.97 5.66 -4.75
C VAL A 80 4.97 6.86 -5.67
N SER A 81 6.02 7.67 -5.63
CA SER A 81 6.22 8.74 -6.59
C SER A 81 6.73 8.20 -7.93
N GLN A 82 5.87 8.18 -8.94
CA GLN A 82 6.24 7.77 -10.30
C GLN A 82 7.34 8.67 -10.88
N ASP A 83 7.23 9.99 -10.68
CA ASP A 83 8.24 10.95 -11.15
C ASP A 83 9.63 10.65 -10.56
N ALA A 84 9.69 10.35 -9.25
CA ALA A 84 10.95 10.02 -8.61
C ALA A 84 11.52 8.67 -9.11
N ILE A 85 10.65 7.70 -9.37
CA ILE A 85 11.05 6.41 -9.97
C ILE A 85 11.66 6.66 -11.36
N GLU A 86 10.95 7.36 -12.25
CA GLU A 86 11.40 7.63 -13.62
C GLU A 86 12.72 8.38 -13.67
N ILE A 87 12.90 9.42 -12.82
CA ILE A 87 14.16 10.17 -12.74
C ILE A 87 15.30 9.26 -12.29
N ASN A 88 15.09 8.45 -11.26
CA ASN A 88 16.12 7.55 -10.74
C ASN A 88 16.47 6.42 -11.73
N GLU A 89 15.47 5.88 -12.45
CA GLU A 89 15.68 4.87 -13.49
C GLU A 89 16.46 5.44 -14.68
N LYS A 90 16.14 6.66 -15.11
CA LYS A 90 16.86 7.35 -16.16
C LYS A 90 18.32 7.58 -15.76
N ALA A 91 18.57 8.11 -14.57
CA ALA A 91 19.93 8.30 -14.05
C ALA A 91 20.71 6.98 -13.99
N ARG A 92 20.03 5.89 -13.58
CA ARG A 92 20.62 4.54 -13.55
C ARG A 92 21.04 4.05 -14.94
N SER A 93 20.21 4.30 -15.94
CA SER A 93 20.48 3.87 -17.33
C SER A 93 21.65 4.64 -17.96
N GLU A 94 21.82 5.92 -17.61
CA GLU A 94 22.83 6.82 -18.19
C GLU A 94 24.20 6.72 -17.50
N SER A 95 24.24 6.51 -16.19
CA SER A 95 25.46 6.65 -15.37
C SER A 95 25.70 5.52 -14.38
N GLY A 96 24.87 4.46 -14.40
CA GLY A 96 24.83 3.45 -13.36
C GLY A 96 23.98 3.90 -12.17
N ALA A 97 23.72 2.98 -11.22
CA ALA A 97 22.87 3.30 -10.07
C ALA A 97 23.46 4.44 -9.24
N PRO A 98 22.77 5.58 -9.11
CA PRO A 98 23.27 6.68 -8.30
C PRO A 98 23.41 6.24 -6.83
N PRO A 99 24.39 6.78 -6.09
CA PRO A 99 24.46 6.62 -4.65
C PRO A 99 23.14 7.02 -3.98
N ILE A 100 22.82 6.41 -2.83
CA ILE A 100 21.54 6.62 -2.14
C ILE A 100 21.29 8.10 -1.82
N ASP A 101 22.32 8.83 -1.42
CA ASP A 101 22.30 10.26 -1.09
C ASP A 101 22.07 11.17 -2.31
N GLN A 102 22.26 10.66 -3.53
CA GLN A 102 22.04 11.38 -4.78
C GLN A 102 20.72 11.02 -5.48
N ARG A 103 19.94 10.11 -4.91
CA ARG A 103 18.65 9.74 -5.49
C ARG A 103 17.61 10.83 -5.25
N VAL A 104 16.80 11.08 -6.26
CA VAL A 104 15.66 11.97 -6.13
C VAL A 104 14.60 11.29 -5.27
N MET A 105 14.15 12.00 -4.26
CA MET A 105 13.08 11.56 -3.35
C MET A 105 11.91 12.52 -3.46
N ALA A 106 10.70 11.99 -3.43
CA ALA A 106 9.48 12.80 -3.45
C ALA A 106 9.35 13.62 -2.17
N LYS A 107 8.95 14.89 -2.32
CA LYS A 107 8.49 15.71 -1.20
C LYS A 107 6.97 15.69 -1.20
N TRP A 108 6.41 15.13 -0.16
CA TRP A 108 4.96 14.99 -0.04
C TRP A 108 4.35 16.22 0.63
N SER A 109 3.26 16.71 0.06
CA SER A 109 2.34 17.65 0.70
C SER A 109 0.99 16.97 0.92
N ARG A 110 0.13 17.57 1.74
CA ARG A 110 -1.24 17.09 1.93
C ARG A 110 -1.99 16.96 0.61
N GLU A 111 -1.89 17.97 -0.25
CA GLU A 111 -2.56 18.02 -1.55
C GLU A 111 -2.08 16.91 -2.47
N SER A 112 -0.76 16.70 -2.57
CA SER A 112 -0.18 15.66 -3.43
C SER A 112 -0.52 14.26 -2.94
N LEU A 113 -0.47 14.02 -1.62
CA LEU A 113 -0.83 12.73 -1.04
C LEU A 113 -2.31 12.42 -1.24
N VAL A 114 -3.20 13.33 -0.82
CA VAL A 114 -4.65 13.13 -0.94
C VAL A 114 -5.08 13.01 -2.41
N GLY A 115 -4.48 13.83 -3.29
CA GLY A 115 -4.71 13.75 -4.73
C GLY A 115 -4.34 12.39 -5.33
N GLN A 116 -3.15 11.87 -4.98
CA GLN A 116 -2.72 10.56 -5.48
C GLN A 116 -3.54 9.41 -4.90
N VAL A 117 -3.86 9.43 -3.59
CA VAL A 117 -4.76 8.44 -2.98
C VAL A 117 -6.13 8.45 -3.68
N THR A 118 -6.67 9.64 -3.95
CA THR A 118 -7.94 9.78 -4.68
C THR A 118 -7.86 9.14 -6.08
N ALA A 119 -6.79 9.41 -6.82
CA ALA A 119 -6.59 8.85 -8.15
C ALA A 119 -6.48 7.31 -8.14
N LEU A 120 -5.74 6.75 -7.17
CA LEU A 120 -5.62 5.31 -6.99
C LEU A 120 -6.99 4.66 -6.69
N LEU A 121 -7.77 5.24 -5.79
CA LEU A 121 -9.10 4.73 -5.45
C LEU A 121 -10.06 4.80 -6.65
N HIS A 122 -10.06 5.90 -7.40
CA HIS A 122 -10.86 6.01 -8.62
C HIS A 122 -10.53 4.92 -9.65
N ALA A 123 -9.26 4.72 -9.91
CA ALA A 123 -8.81 3.68 -10.85
C ALA A 123 -9.24 2.27 -10.44
N LYS A 124 -9.42 2.02 -9.13
CA LYS A 124 -9.90 0.73 -8.63
C LYS A 124 -11.42 0.63 -8.63
N ASP A 125 -12.14 1.73 -8.43
CA ASP A 125 -13.61 1.77 -8.48
C ASP A 125 -14.16 1.50 -9.89
N GLU A 126 -13.40 1.84 -10.94
CA GLU A 126 -13.77 1.61 -12.34
C GLU A 126 -13.56 0.17 -12.82
N LYS A 127 -12.90 -0.68 -12.04
CA LYS A 127 -12.61 -2.06 -12.42
C LYS A 127 -13.85 -2.95 -12.41
N LYS A 128 -13.88 -3.89 -13.34
CA LYS A 128 -14.90 -4.94 -13.37
C LYS A 128 -14.38 -6.18 -12.66
N TYR A 129 -14.79 -6.39 -11.43
CA TYR A 129 -14.40 -7.55 -10.62
C TYR A 129 -14.98 -8.86 -11.16
N LEU A 130 -14.17 -9.90 -11.22
CA LEU A 130 -14.52 -11.23 -11.72
C LEU A 130 -14.57 -12.25 -10.57
N GLY A 131 -15.36 -13.32 -10.74
CA GLY A 131 -15.43 -14.42 -9.77
C GLY A 131 -16.31 -14.18 -8.55
N GLY A 132 -17.09 -13.07 -8.54
CA GLY A 132 -18.08 -12.79 -7.50
C GLY A 132 -19.32 -13.71 -7.53
N PRO A 133 -20.31 -13.44 -6.70
CA PRO A 133 -20.54 -12.16 -6.01
C PRO A 133 -19.59 -11.93 -4.82
N PHE A 134 -19.20 -10.65 -4.62
CA PHE A 134 -18.46 -10.20 -3.44
C PHE A 134 -19.38 -9.30 -2.60
N ALA A 135 -19.35 -9.50 -1.28
CA ALA A 135 -20.05 -8.64 -0.33
C ALA A 135 -19.37 -7.28 -0.17
N GLU A 136 -18.04 -7.26 -0.35
CA GLU A 136 -17.22 -6.07 -0.18
C GLU A 136 -16.15 -5.99 -1.26
N HIS A 137 -15.85 -4.75 -1.70
CA HIS A 137 -14.71 -4.42 -2.55
C HIS A 137 -13.80 -3.46 -1.79
N VAL A 138 -12.61 -3.91 -1.48
CA VAL A 138 -11.67 -3.24 -0.58
C VAL A 138 -10.38 -2.92 -1.32
N VAL A 139 -9.86 -1.71 -1.16
CA VAL A 139 -8.55 -1.31 -1.68
C VAL A 139 -7.55 -1.22 -0.53
N VAL A 140 -6.39 -1.83 -0.71
CA VAL A 140 -5.24 -1.69 0.19
C VAL A 140 -4.16 -0.88 -0.53
N ILE A 141 -3.91 0.32 -0.06
CA ILE A 141 -2.83 1.18 -0.53
C ILE A 141 -1.67 0.99 0.45
N HIS A 142 -0.57 0.42 0.01
CA HIS A 142 0.62 0.27 0.85
C HIS A 142 1.74 1.17 0.34
N THR A 143 2.69 1.52 1.22
CA THR A 143 3.82 2.37 0.85
C THR A 143 5.11 1.99 1.57
N ASP A 144 6.22 2.21 0.87
CA ASP A 144 7.58 2.20 1.40
C ASP A 144 8.31 3.51 1.06
N GLU A 145 7.57 4.60 0.83
CA GLU A 145 8.13 5.93 0.53
C GLU A 145 8.98 6.45 1.68
N PRO A 146 10.28 6.70 1.46
CA PRO A 146 11.24 6.93 2.55
C PRO A 146 11.06 8.28 3.27
N LEU A 147 10.48 9.29 2.61
CA LEU A 147 10.25 10.63 3.18
C LEU A 147 8.79 10.88 3.54
N LEU A 148 7.99 9.83 3.58
CA LEU A 148 6.60 9.93 3.98
C LEU A 148 6.50 9.84 5.50
N ILE A 149 6.45 11.02 6.16
CA ILE A 149 6.39 11.09 7.62
C ILE A 149 5.02 10.61 8.09
N ARG A 150 5.00 9.53 8.83
CA ARG A 150 3.77 8.87 9.28
C ARG A 150 2.79 9.81 9.98
N ALA A 151 3.25 10.63 10.92
CA ALA A 151 2.39 11.55 11.66
C ALA A 151 1.66 12.54 10.75
N ASP A 152 2.34 13.05 9.73
CA ASP A 152 1.74 13.94 8.74
C ASP A 152 0.69 13.21 7.91
N VAL A 153 1.01 11.98 7.45
CA VAL A 153 0.10 11.16 6.67
C VAL A 153 -1.15 10.79 7.46
N GLU A 154 -0.99 10.35 8.71
CA GLU A 154 -2.11 10.04 9.61
C GLU A 154 -3.04 11.23 9.78
N GLN A 155 -2.48 12.43 9.99
CA GLN A 155 -3.26 13.65 10.10
C GLN A 155 -4.00 13.96 8.78
N TRP A 156 -3.28 14.01 7.66
CA TRP A 156 -3.85 14.37 6.35
C TRP A 156 -4.95 13.42 5.90
N LEU A 157 -4.76 12.11 6.10
CA LEU A 157 -5.77 11.10 5.75
C LEU A 157 -6.97 11.13 6.71
N SER A 158 -6.79 11.43 8.00
CA SER A 158 -7.89 11.55 8.96
C SER A 158 -8.82 12.72 8.66
N GLU A 159 -8.28 13.81 8.10
CA GLU A 159 -9.00 15.02 7.70
C GLU A 159 -9.63 14.87 6.30
N ALA A 160 -9.15 13.91 5.49
CA ALA A 160 -9.63 13.70 4.14
C ALA A 160 -10.89 12.82 4.10
N SER A 161 -11.62 12.93 2.97
CA SER A 161 -12.80 12.13 2.69
C SER A 161 -12.83 11.85 1.19
N PHE A 162 -12.95 10.59 0.81
CA PHE A 162 -12.76 10.10 -0.55
C PHE A 162 -14.08 9.68 -1.19
N GLY A 163 -14.18 9.74 -2.51
CA GLY A 163 -15.36 9.35 -3.28
C GLY A 163 -16.37 10.50 -3.50
N PRO A 164 -17.63 10.22 -3.85
CA PRO A 164 -18.28 8.90 -3.74
C PRO A 164 -17.77 7.86 -4.74
N TYR A 165 -17.84 6.59 -4.38
CA TYR A 165 -17.49 5.44 -5.22
C TYR A 165 -18.71 4.55 -5.43
N GLN A 166 -18.75 3.84 -6.57
CA GLN A 166 -19.88 2.98 -6.95
C GLN A 166 -19.72 1.56 -6.42
N GLN A 167 -18.51 1.06 -6.38
CA GLN A 167 -18.21 -0.32 -6.03
C GLN A 167 -17.44 -0.44 -4.70
N LEU A 168 -16.53 0.51 -4.41
CA LEU A 168 -15.69 0.42 -3.23
C LEU A 168 -16.48 0.57 -1.94
N SER A 169 -16.41 -0.43 -1.08
CA SER A 169 -17.00 -0.45 0.25
C SER A 169 -16.01 -0.16 1.37
N GLY A 170 -14.70 -0.33 1.11
CA GLY A 170 -13.64 -0.10 2.09
C GLY A 170 -12.31 0.27 1.44
N ALA A 171 -11.49 1.02 2.15
CA ALA A 171 -10.13 1.31 1.75
C ALA A 171 -9.22 1.48 2.97
N TYR A 172 -7.99 1.00 2.87
CA TYR A 172 -6.99 1.06 3.93
C TYR A 172 -5.68 1.59 3.37
N PHE A 173 -5.01 2.43 4.16
CA PHE A 173 -3.63 2.83 3.93
C PHE A 173 -2.74 2.05 4.89
N LEU A 174 -1.87 1.19 4.35
CA LEU A 174 -0.93 0.36 5.09
C LEU A 174 0.43 1.05 5.10
N TYR A 175 0.91 1.37 6.29
CA TYR A 175 2.21 2.03 6.47
C TYR A 175 3.36 1.04 6.35
N SER A 176 4.55 1.55 6.06
CA SER A 176 5.80 0.77 6.10
C SER A 176 5.99 0.10 7.45
N TYR A 177 6.71 -1.01 7.45
CA TYR A 177 7.06 -1.74 8.66
C TYR A 177 7.85 -0.88 9.65
N GLU A 178 7.39 -0.81 10.87
CA GLU A 178 8.11 -0.18 11.98
C GLU A 178 8.58 -1.26 12.97
N PRO A 179 9.90 -1.31 13.32
CA PRO A 179 10.37 -2.13 14.44
C PRO A 179 9.56 -1.78 15.69
N ASN A 180 9.13 -2.72 16.47
CA ASN A 180 8.30 -2.59 17.67
C ASN A 180 6.79 -2.36 17.44
N ARG A 181 6.35 -1.98 16.24
CA ARG A 181 4.93 -1.80 15.92
C ARG A 181 4.43 -2.74 14.82
N GLY A 182 5.36 -3.29 14.01
CA GLY A 182 5.00 -4.05 12.83
C GLY A 182 4.36 -3.17 11.76
N TYR A 183 3.53 -3.76 10.93
CA TYR A 183 2.70 -3.02 9.98
C TYR A 183 1.49 -2.41 10.70
N SER A 184 1.28 -1.14 10.49
CA SER A 184 0.11 -0.41 10.98
C SER A 184 -0.68 0.14 9.80
N PHE A 185 -1.96 0.40 10.00
CA PHE A 185 -2.85 0.83 8.94
C PHE A 185 -3.78 1.94 9.40
N GLN A 186 -4.40 2.60 8.44
CA GLN A 186 -5.47 3.57 8.66
C GLN A 186 -6.63 3.28 7.73
N SER A 187 -7.84 3.17 8.27
CA SER A 187 -9.05 3.12 7.46
C SER A 187 -9.30 4.49 6.83
N LEU A 188 -9.54 4.50 5.51
CA LEU A 188 -9.85 5.71 4.77
C LEU A 188 -11.36 5.97 4.80
N ARG A 189 -11.73 7.21 5.06
CA ARG A 189 -13.14 7.63 5.12
C ARG A 189 -13.71 7.72 3.71
N LEU A 190 -14.47 6.72 3.28
CA LEU A 190 -15.21 6.76 2.02
C LEU A 190 -16.56 7.46 2.22
N ARG A 191 -16.95 8.32 1.27
CA ARG A 191 -18.31 8.92 1.21
C ARG A 191 -19.24 7.94 0.53
N ALA A 192 -20.44 7.77 1.07
CA ALA A 192 -21.51 7.04 0.41
C ALA A 192 -21.88 7.72 -0.93
N ALA A 193 -22.24 6.89 -1.91
CA ALA A 193 -22.74 7.35 -3.22
C ALA A 193 -24.17 7.91 -3.10
#